data_b5334d76824f07bfc1e5fcc725ddcb4b
#
_entry.id   b5334d76824f07bfc1e5fcc725ddcb4b
#
_cell.length_a   1.000
_cell.length_b   1.000
_cell.length_c   1.000
_cell.angle_alpha   90.00
_cell.angle_beta   90.00
_cell.angle_gamma   90.00
#
_symmetry.space_group_name_H-M   'P 1'
#
loop_
_entity.id
_entity.type
_entity.pdbx_description
1 polymer ?
#
loop_
_entity_poly.entity_id
_entity_poly.type
_entity_poly.pdbx_seq_one_letter_code
_entity_poly.pdbx_strand_id
1 'polypeptide(L)'
;MNDTTAVTSNERGSRTDTAMNERGSRTDAATNERGSRTDAASRDPRRSDAALIPPVDVIEDSKGITLLADLPGVPKDKLTLHVESDTLTITGEVSLPLTDGIEATYAEVSVPRFRRVFTLSKELDTGKVSAELKHGVLTLRIPKAEHAQPRRIDIKVS
;
A
#
# COMPACT_ATOMS: atom_id res chain seq x y z
N MET A 1 21.50 -0.07 -51.72
CA MET A 1 22.94 -0.40 -51.66
C MET A 1 23.17 -0.81 -50.22
N ASN A 2 23.06 -2.07 -50.02
CA ASN A 2 24.11 -3.06 -49.75
C ASN A 2 24.58 -2.93 -48.31
N ASP A 3 24.54 -3.89 -47.52
CA ASP A 3 24.67 -5.35 -47.53
C ASP A 3 25.44 -5.70 -46.25
N THR A 4 24.99 -6.67 -45.63
CA THR A 4 25.50 -8.03 -45.50
C THR A 4 26.18 -8.30 -44.15
N THR A 5 25.53 -9.14 -43.36
CA THR A 5 25.92 -10.46 -42.91
C THR A 5 27.30 -10.65 -42.26
N ALA A 6 27.35 -11.24 -41.10
CA ALA A 6 28.09 -12.50 -40.90
C ALA A 6 27.87 -13.13 -39.55
N VAL A 7 27.30 -14.29 -39.61
CA VAL A 7 27.31 -15.44 -38.73
C VAL A 7 28.74 -15.96 -38.54
N THR A 8 29.14 -16.42 -37.38
CA THR A 8 30.04 -17.57 -37.27
C THR A 8 29.87 -18.29 -35.95
N SER A 9 29.43 -19.51 -36.07
CA SER A 9 29.48 -20.63 -35.13
C SER A 9 30.88 -21.12 -34.94
N ASN A 10 31.20 -21.71 -33.80
CA ASN A 10 32.05 -22.94 -33.69
C ASN A 10 32.00 -23.39 -32.24
N GLU A 11 31.44 -24.46 -31.90
CA GLU A 11 31.68 -25.91 -31.97
C GLU A 11 32.98 -26.39 -31.28
N ARG A 12 32.69 -27.34 -30.37
CA ARG A 12 33.41 -28.61 -30.08
C ARG A 12 34.55 -28.58 -29.08
N GLY A 13 34.41 -29.48 -28.17
CA GLY A 13 35.09 -30.72 -27.96
C GLY A 13 35.18 -31.03 -26.46
N SER A 14 34.59 -31.99 -25.96
CA SER A 14 34.71 -33.46 -26.02
C SER A 14 35.67 -34.04 -25.01
N ARG A 15 35.10 -34.93 -24.18
CA ARG A 15 35.68 -36.18 -23.62
C ARG A 15 36.77 -36.03 -22.53
N THR A 16 36.84 -36.87 -21.53
CA THR A 16 36.56 -38.29 -21.21
C THR A 16 36.75 -38.44 -19.72
N ASP A 17 35.93 -39.18 -19.06
CA ASP A 17 36.05 -40.60 -18.63
C ASP A 17 36.87 -40.87 -17.38
N THR A 18 36.27 -41.79 -16.63
CA THR A 18 36.79 -42.95 -15.90
C THR A 18 36.93 -42.78 -14.39
N ALA A 19 35.98 -43.27 -13.68
CA ALA A 19 35.78 -44.60 -13.11
C ALA A 19 36.43 -44.87 -11.76
N MET A 20 35.61 -45.48 -10.96
CA MET A 20 35.83 -46.57 -10.02
C MET A 20 36.37 -46.32 -8.62
N ASN A 21 35.48 -46.74 -7.73
CA ASN A 21 35.66 -47.78 -6.70
C ASN A 21 36.31 -47.32 -5.40
N GLU A 22 35.91 -47.68 -4.24
CA GLU A 22 35.41 -48.88 -3.57
C GLU A 22 34.85 -48.55 -2.16
N ARG A 23 33.82 -49.24 -1.82
CA ARG A 23 33.49 -49.98 -0.59
C ARG A 23 34.22 -49.66 0.71
N GLY A 24 33.37 -49.52 1.74
CA GLY A 24 33.71 -49.76 3.14
C GLY A 24 32.62 -49.19 4.04
N SER A 25 31.61 -49.93 4.29
CA SER A 25 31.32 -50.80 5.44
C SER A 25 31.01 -50.07 6.76
N ARG A 26 29.70 -50.13 7.12
CA ARG A 26 29.10 -50.34 8.44
C ARG A 26 29.65 -49.58 9.64
N THR A 27 28.77 -48.85 10.30
CA THR A 27 28.23 -49.25 11.63
C THR A 27 27.04 -48.35 12.02
N ASP A 28 26.07 -49.05 12.59
CA ASP A 28 24.86 -48.54 13.21
C ASP A 28 25.17 -47.61 14.39
N ALA A 29 24.42 -46.51 14.52
CA ALA A 29 24.01 -46.01 15.79
C ALA A 29 22.76 -45.16 15.61
N ALA A 30 21.64 -45.75 15.94
CA ALA A 30 20.38 -45.07 16.16
C ALA A 30 20.53 -44.07 17.30
N THR A 31 20.32 -42.80 17.04
CA THR A 31 19.94 -41.86 18.07
C THR A 31 18.78 -41.03 17.57
N ASN A 32 17.63 -41.39 18.12
CA ASN A 32 16.36 -40.77 17.99
C ASN A 32 16.41 -39.43 18.75
N GLU A 33 16.60 -38.32 18.03
CA GLU A 33 16.29 -37.00 18.56
C GLU A 33 15.10 -36.43 17.82
N ARG A 34 13.95 -36.49 18.48
CA ARG A 34 12.77 -35.71 18.17
C ARG A 34 13.14 -34.23 18.30
N GLY A 35 13.67 -33.66 17.25
CA GLY A 35 13.75 -32.23 17.07
C GLY A 35 12.34 -31.69 16.85
N SER A 36 11.83 -31.02 17.86
CA SER A 36 10.67 -30.16 17.81
C SER A 36 10.78 -29.23 16.60
N ARG A 37 10.05 -29.53 15.55
CA ARG A 37 9.79 -28.56 14.48
C ARG A 37 8.83 -27.55 15.04
N THR A 38 9.36 -26.48 15.60
CA THR A 38 8.60 -25.24 15.71
C THR A 38 8.34 -24.77 14.30
N ASP A 39 7.12 -24.99 13.84
CA ASP A 39 6.55 -24.31 12.67
C ASP A 39 6.51 -22.82 12.99
N ALA A 40 7.63 -22.15 12.79
CA ALA A 40 7.63 -20.73 12.58
C ALA A 40 6.95 -20.52 11.24
N ALA A 41 5.62 -20.41 11.27
CA ALA A 41 4.84 -19.96 10.14
C ALA A 41 5.51 -18.69 9.60
N SER A 42 6.14 -18.84 8.47
CA SER A 42 6.76 -17.74 7.72
C SER A 42 5.67 -16.70 7.47
N ARG A 43 5.60 -15.70 8.33
CA ARG A 43 4.80 -14.50 8.06
C ARG A 43 5.41 -13.86 6.84
N ASP A 44 4.77 -14.01 5.70
CA ASP A 44 5.13 -13.29 4.48
C ASP A 44 5.02 -11.79 4.79
N PRO A 45 6.13 -11.06 4.89
CA PRO A 45 6.11 -9.64 5.24
C PRO A 45 5.35 -8.80 4.21
N ARG A 46 5.04 -9.35 3.04
CA ARG A 46 4.27 -8.69 1.98
C ARG A 46 2.76 -8.68 2.23
N ARG A 47 2.25 -9.53 3.13
CA ARG A 47 0.81 -9.55 3.49
C ARG A 47 0.42 -8.51 4.54
N SER A 48 1.37 -7.99 5.31
CA SER A 48 1.09 -7.01 6.36
C SER A 48 0.96 -5.57 5.87
N ASP A 49 1.35 -5.28 4.62
CA ASP A 49 1.37 -3.92 4.06
C ASP A 49 0.25 -3.62 3.04
N ALA A 50 -0.61 -4.58 2.76
CA ALA A 50 -1.74 -4.39 1.85
C ALA A 50 -2.78 -3.46 2.47
N ALA A 51 -2.70 -2.17 2.15
CA ALA A 51 -3.73 -1.21 2.52
C ALA A 51 -4.93 -1.32 1.58
N LEU A 52 -6.12 -1.31 2.15
CA LEU A 52 -7.37 -1.22 1.41
C LEU A 52 -7.55 0.19 0.86
N ILE A 53 -8.09 0.30 -0.34
CA ILE A 53 -8.44 1.60 -0.92
C ILE A 53 -9.87 1.90 -0.49
N PRO A 54 -10.11 2.95 0.34
CA PRO A 54 -11.45 3.31 0.75
C PRO A 54 -12.25 3.89 -0.42
N PRO A 55 -13.58 3.66 -0.50
CA PRO A 55 -14.46 4.41 -1.38
C PRO A 55 -14.41 5.89 -1.04
N VAL A 56 -14.39 6.74 -2.05
CA VAL A 56 -14.39 8.20 -1.86
C VAL A 56 -15.23 8.86 -2.92
N ASP A 57 -16.17 9.66 -2.49
CA ASP A 57 -16.93 10.59 -3.32
C ASP A 57 -16.27 11.96 -3.30
N VAL A 58 -16.19 12.60 -4.46
CA VAL A 58 -15.65 13.95 -4.61
C VAL A 58 -16.72 14.86 -5.19
N ILE A 59 -17.07 15.89 -4.46
CA ILE A 59 -18.07 16.88 -4.84
C ILE A 59 -17.38 18.22 -5.00
N GLU A 60 -17.42 18.79 -6.20
CA GLU A 60 -16.88 20.12 -6.49
C GLU A 60 -18.01 21.15 -6.56
N ASP A 61 -17.77 22.32 -5.96
CA ASP A 61 -18.61 23.49 -6.08
C ASP A 61 -17.81 24.77 -6.39
N SER A 62 -18.48 25.90 -6.49
CA SER A 62 -17.83 27.19 -6.78
C SER A 62 -16.82 27.64 -5.71
N LYS A 63 -16.90 27.08 -4.50
CA LYS A 63 -16.07 27.46 -3.35
C LYS A 63 -14.94 26.48 -3.05
N GLY A 64 -14.96 25.27 -3.64
CA GLY A 64 -13.93 24.26 -3.39
C GLY A 64 -14.42 22.84 -3.65
N ILE A 65 -13.74 21.87 -3.05
CA ILE A 65 -14.10 20.45 -3.12
C ILE A 65 -14.43 19.90 -1.74
N THR A 66 -15.32 18.93 -1.72
CA THR A 66 -15.63 18.10 -0.54
C THR A 66 -15.33 16.65 -0.91
N LEU A 67 -14.50 15.98 -0.12
CA LEU A 67 -14.28 14.56 -0.22
C LEU A 67 -15.01 13.85 0.91
N LEU A 68 -15.71 12.77 0.58
CA LEU A 68 -16.38 11.89 1.53
C LEU A 68 -15.72 10.52 1.41
N ALA A 69 -15.01 10.09 2.45
CA ALA A 69 -14.30 8.81 2.45
C ALA A 69 -14.90 7.87 3.49
N ASP A 70 -15.22 6.65 3.06
CA ASP A 70 -15.73 5.62 3.96
C ASP A 70 -14.57 4.90 4.64
N LEU A 71 -14.46 5.09 5.96
CA LEU A 71 -13.40 4.54 6.81
C LEU A 71 -14.00 3.79 8.01
N PRO A 72 -14.77 2.72 7.78
CA PRO A 72 -15.44 2.01 8.85
C PRO A 72 -14.42 1.42 9.84
N GLY A 73 -14.71 1.58 11.13
CA GLY A 73 -13.87 1.03 12.19
C GLY A 73 -12.56 1.78 12.47
N VAL A 74 -12.31 2.90 11.77
CA VAL A 74 -11.15 3.76 12.02
C VAL A 74 -11.50 4.79 13.10
N PRO A 75 -10.85 4.77 14.27
CA PRO A 75 -11.01 5.81 15.28
C PRO A 75 -10.18 7.05 14.91
N LYS A 76 -10.55 8.19 15.48
CA LYS A 76 -9.92 9.49 15.18
C LYS A 76 -8.40 9.49 15.43
N ASP A 77 -7.95 8.84 16.49
CA ASP A 77 -6.54 8.75 16.89
C ASP A 77 -5.68 7.89 15.95
N LYS A 78 -6.31 7.06 15.11
CA LYS A 78 -5.65 6.23 14.10
C LYS A 78 -5.89 6.71 12.66
N LEU A 79 -6.48 7.89 12.50
CA LEU A 79 -6.66 8.56 11.22
C LEU A 79 -5.60 9.62 11.05
N THR A 80 -4.84 9.54 9.96
CA THR A 80 -3.82 10.53 9.60
C THR A 80 -4.14 11.13 8.23
N LEU A 81 -4.16 12.45 8.18
CA LEU A 81 -4.29 13.23 6.96
C LEU A 81 -2.97 13.98 6.76
N HIS A 82 -2.35 13.78 5.63
CA HIS A 82 -1.10 14.44 5.28
C HIS A 82 -1.25 15.16 3.95
N VAL A 83 -0.92 16.45 3.93
CA VAL A 83 -0.90 17.25 2.71
C VAL A 83 0.53 17.73 2.50
N GLU A 84 1.10 17.35 1.38
CA GLU A 84 2.43 17.77 0.96
C GLU A 84 2.37 18.29 -0.47
N SER A 85 2.69 19.56 -0.64
CA SER A 85 2.54 20.27 -1.93
C SER A 85 1.11 20.17 -2.46
N ASP A 86 0.90 19.39 -3.51
CA ASP A 86 -0.39 19.13 -4.16
C ASP A 86 -0.91 17.69 -3.90
N THR A 87 -0.30 16.98 -2.97
CA THR A 87 -0.65 15.59 -2.67
C THR A 87 -1.32 15.46 -1.31
N LEU A 88 -2.54 14.95 -1.30
CA LEU A 88 -3.27 14.57 -0.09
C LEU A 88 -3.18 13.06 0.11
N THR A 89 -2.66 12.64 1.25
CA THR A 89 -2.64 11.24 1.67
C THR A 89 -3.57 11.04 2.86
N ILE A 90 -4.49 10.10 2.74
CA ILE A 90 -5.40 9.65 3.80
C ILE A 90 -4.91 8.26 4.23
N THR A 91 -4.63 8.09 5.51
CA THR A 91 -4.27 6.79 6.10
C THR A 91 -5.10 6.55 7.36
N GLY A 92 -5.72 5.39 7.45
CA GLY A 92 -6.50 5.00 8.61
C GLY A 92 -6.24 3.55 9.00
N GLU A 93 -6.12 3.28 10.29
CA GLU A 93 -6.00 1.91 10.82
C GLU A 93 -7.29 1.56 11.55
N VAL A 94 -7.87 0.41 11.20
CA VAL A 94 -9.08 -0.10 11.86
C VAL A 94 -8.71 -0.56 13.27
N SER A 95 -9.50 -0.19 14.24
CA SER A 95 -9.44 -0.72 15.59
C SER A 95 -10.59 -1.71 15.77
N LEU A 96 -10.25 -2.99 15.88
CA LEU A 96 -11.23 -4.01 16.24
C LEU A 96 -11.28 -4.07 17.76
N PRO A 97 -12.45 -3.86 18.40
CA PRO A 97 -12.60 -4.13 19.81
C PRO A 97 -12.52 -5.66 20.00
N LEU A 98 -11.36 -6.15 20.40
CA LEU A 98 -11.25 -7.51 20.89
C LEU A 98 -11.90 -7.52 22.28
N THR A 99 -12.94 -8.30 22.46
CA THR A 99 -13.56 -8.51 23.77
C THR A 99 -12.55 -9.24 24.64
N ASP A 100 -12.29 -8.73 25.85
CA ASP A 100 -11.40 -9.36 26.80
C ASP A 100 -11.78 -10.83 27.00
N GLY A 101 -10.80 -11.72 26.83
CA GLY A 101 -10.98 -13.18 26.95
C GLY A 101 -11.22 -13.96 25.67
N ILE A 102 -11.22 -13.30 24.51
CA ILE A 102 -11.23 -13.99 23.22
C ILE A 102 -9.80 -14.05 22.68
N GLU A 103 -9.19 -15.24 22.75
CA GLU A 103 -7.97 -15.53 22.02
C GLU A 103 -8.33 -15.89 20.58
N ALA A 104 -7.85 -15.12 19.61
CA ALA A 104 -8.00 -15.47 18.21
C ALA A 104 -7.13 -16.70 17.94
N THR A 105 -7.75 -17.88 17.87
CA THR A 105 -7.08 -19.14 17.53
C THR A 105 -6.61 -19.13 16.05
N TYR A 106 -7.26 -18.32 15.22
CA TYR A 106 -6.93 -18.14 13.81
C TYR A 106 -7.38 -16.74 13.36
N ALA A 107 -6.45 -15.91 12.92
CA ALA A 107 -6.75 -14.63 12.32
C ALA A 107 -6.27 -14.63 10.86
N GLU A 108 -7.21 -14.67 9.94
CA GLU A 108 -6.94 -14.65 8.50
C GLU A 108 -6.62 -13.25 7.97
N VAL A 109 -7.02 -12.21 8.69
CA VAL A 109 -6.86 -10.82 8.30
C VAL A 109 -6.01 -10.09 9.33
N SER A 110 -4.88 -9.55 8.90
CA SER A 110 -4.18 -8.51 9.64
C SER A 110 -5.12 -7.30 9.76
N VAL A 111 -5.03 -6.54 10.83
CA VAL A 111 -5.87 -5.34 11.04
C VAL A 111 -5.90 -4.52 9.75
N PRO A 112 -7.07 -4.31 9.14
CA PRO A 112 -7.14 -3.63 7.86
C PRO A 112 -6.68 -2.19 8.02
N ARG A 113 -5.83 -1.78 7.10
CA ARG A 113 -5.36 -0.41 6.98
C ARG A 113 -5.96 0.18 5.71
N PHE A 114 -6.50 1.37 5.79
CA PHE A 114 -6.94 2.15 4.64
C PHE A 114 -5.83 3.11 4.21
N ARG A 115 -5.62 3.24 2.90
CA ARG A 115 -4.74 4.27 2.34
C ARG A 115 -5.26 4.74 1.00
N ARG A 116 -5.35 6.05 0.84
CA ARG A 116 -5.67 6.67 -0.44
C ARG A 116 -4.87 7.95 -0.64
N VAL A 117 -4.44 8.18 -1.88
CA VAL A 117 -3.65 9.34 -2.27
C VAL A 117 -4.38 10.07 -3.38
N PHE A 118 -4.43 11.39 -3.29
CA PHE A 118 -5.02 12.28 -4.28
C PHE A 118 -4.02 13.34 -4.70
N THR A 119 -4.02 13.67 -5.98
CA THR A 119 -3.36 14.88 -6.47
C THR A 119 -4.40 15.99 -6.51
N LEU A 120 -4.13 17.07 -5.80
CA LEU A 120 -5.00 18.24 -5.67
C LEU A 120 -4.68 19.25 -6.76
N SER A 121 -5.70 19.98 -7.22
CA SER A 121 -5.48 21.12 -8.13
C SER A 121 -4.79 22.27 -7.40
N LYS A 122 -3.91 22.98 -8.07
CA LYS A 122 -3.28 24.21 -7.56
C LYS A 122 -4.27 25.36 -7.31
N GLU A 123 -5.51 25.21 -7.78
CA GLU A 123 -6.60 26.12 -7.48
C GLU A 123 -7.17 25.94 -6.07
N LEU A 124 -6.77 24.90 -5.36
CA LEU A 124 -7.23 24.60 -4.01
C LEU A 124 -6.26 25.17 -2.96
N ASP A 125 -6.82 25.71 -1.89
CA ASP A 125 -6.07 26.22 -0.75
C ASP A 125 -5.84 25.07 0.25
N THR A 126 -4.71 24.40 0.10
CA THR A 126 -4.32 23.30 0.98
C THR A 126 -4.00 23.72 2.42
N GLY A 127 -3.78 25.01 2.65
CA GLY A 127 -3.59 25.56 3.99
C GLY A 127 -4.89 25.75 4.79
N LYS A 128 -6.04 25.73 4.11
CA LYS A 128 -7.37 25.92 4.72
C LYS A 128 -8.21 24.63 4.69
N VAL A 129 -7.57 23.48 4.72
CA VAL A 129 -8.25 22.18 4.77
C VAL A 129 -8.95 22.00 6.12
N SER A 130 -10.21 21.58 6.11
CA SER A 130 -10.94 21.14 7.29
C SER A 130 -11.41 19.71 7.14
N ALA A 131 -11.39 18.95 8.24
CA ALA A 131 -11.76 17.54 8.26
C ALA A 131 -12.63 17.21 9.47
N GLU A 132 -13.63 16.39 9.25
CA GLU A 132 -14.52 15.83 10.28
C GLU A 132 -14.69 14.33 10.06
N LEU A 133 -14.51 13.53 11.11
CA LEU A 133 -14.81 12.10 11.10
C LEU A 133 -16.07 11.84 11.92
N LYS A 134 -17.11 11.33 11.27
CA LYS A 134 -18.38 11.01 11.92
C LYS A 134 -18.94 9.70 11.40
N HIS A 135 -19.27 8.79 12.33
CA HIS A 135 -19.85 7.48 12.01
C HIS A 135 -19.06 6.67 10.94
N GLY A 136 -17.72 6.75 10.97
CA GLY A 136 -16.87 6.06 10.00
C GLY A 136 -16.78 6.74 8.63
N VAL A 137 -17.36 7.92 8.47
CA VAL A 137 -17.25 8.74 7.26
C VAL A 137 -16.38 9.95 7.54
N LEU A 138 -15.29 10.07 6.80
CA LEU A 138 -14.44 11.25 6.80
C LEU A 138 -14.99 12.26 5.79
N THR A 139 -15.39 13.43 6.26
CA THR A 139 -15.72 14.59 5.43
C THR A 139 -14.53 15.53 5.42
N LEU A 140 -13.96 15.80 4.27
CA LEU A 140 -12.82 16.68 4.11
C LEU A 140 -13.18 17.81 3.14
N ARG A 141 -13.06 19.06 3.60
CA ARG A 141 -13.35 20.24 2.79
C ARG A 141 -12.06 20.98 2.47
N ILE A 142 -11.84 21.25 1.17
CA ILE A 142 -10.70 22.03 0.68
C ILE A 142 -11.26 23.19 -0.15
N PRO A 143 -11.13 24.45 0.33
CA PRO A 143 -11.64 25.60 -0.39
C PRO A 143 -10.76 25.93 -1.62
N LYS A 144 -11.33 26.63 -2.58
CA LYS A 144 -10.56 27.25 -3.68
C LYS A 144 -9.71 28.39 -3.14
N ALA A 145 -8.50 28.49 -3.64
CA ALA A 145 -7.61 29.61 -3.35
C ALA A 145 -8.25 30.93 -3.83
N GLU A 146 -7.94 32.03 -3.18
CA GLU A 146 -8.55 33.34 -3.47
C GLU A 146 -8.35 33.78 -4.92
N HIS A 147 -7.21 33.45 -5.53
CA HIS A 147 -6.91 33.76 -6.92
C HIS A 147 -7.74 32.91 -7.92
N ALA A 148 -8.26 31.76 -7.47
CA ALA A 148 -9.06 30.85 -8.30
C ALA A 148 -10.58 31.05 -8.12
N GLN A 149 -10.99 31.96 -7.21
CA GLN A 149 -12.40 32.26 -7.04
C GLN A 149 -12.94 33.21 -8.12
N PRO A 150 -14.16 33.01 -8.61
CA PRO A 150 -14.81 33.95 -9.52
C PRO A 150 -14.91 35.34 -8.89
N ARG A 151 -14.40 36.34 -9.59
CA ARG A 151 -14.51 37.74 -9.17
C ARG A 151 -15.30 38.57 -10.18
N ARG A 152 -16.12 39.46 -9.69
CA ARG A 152 -16.81 40.45 -10.52
C ARG A 152 -15.82 41.55 -10.92
N ILE A 153 -15.83 41.93 -12.19
CA ILE A 153 -15.05 43.05 -12.71
C ILE A 153 -16.02 44.19 -12.98
N ASP A 154 -15.87 45.33 -12.33
CA ASP A 154 -16.65 46.54 -12.58
C ASP A 154 -16.03 47.29 -13.75
N ILE A 155 -16.85 47.55 -14.79
CA ILE A 155 -16.43 48.29 -15.98
C ILE A 155 -16.74 49.77 -15.69
N LYS A 156 -15.70 50.58 -15.75
CA LYS A 156 -15.87 52.03 -15.71
C LYS A 156 -15.99 52.52 -17.15
N VAL A 157 -17.08 53.26 -17.42
CA VAL A 157 -17.30 53.94 -18.69
C VAL A 157 -16.87 55.37 -18.51
N SER A 158 -15.96 55.86 -19.39
CA SER A 158 -15.53 57.26 -19.40
C SER A 158 -16.36 58.06 -20.40
#